data_d6a1db4bf33f73c99a23feafcfac3d86
#
_entry.id   d6a1db4bf33f73c99a23feafcfac3d86
#
_cell.length_a   1.000
_cell.length_b   1.000
_cell.length_c   1.000
_cell.angle_alpha   90.00
_cell.angle_beta   90.00
_cell.angle_gamma   90.00
#
_symmetry.space_group_name_H-M   'P 1'
#
loop_
_entity.id
_entity.type
_entity.pdbx_description
1 polymer ?
#
loop_
_entity_poly.entity_id
_entity_poly.type
_entity_poly.pdbx_seq_one_letter_code
_entity_poly.pdbx_strand_id
1 'polypeptide(L)'
;IFNRATYGRTKSILRELVKKCDVYCLVSPNKGENLGYIKEIENLKIHQVQIEGVGKSGAAARISEIIKVSSDAISEIQPDISFVIADRYETIGAAIASNIHGVPVCHIQGGEITLNIDEKIRHAGTKLSDYHFTSTAFGRRFVIMMGEDWKRVFWVGCPSLDLIRENGIFRKFTSDKNVISIFHPHTKDRDLTSQVMNYMEALKESMEMERAHAYIYYPNLDPGEEEIREVLDYYTNKYPIIFIKEYNSTPEVFYYKLASARFIIGNSSAILREASFIGVPGINVGTRQGIRE
;
A
#
# COMPACT_ATOMS: atom_id res chain seq x y z
N ILE A 1 -8.63 -7.89 2.95
CA ILE A 1 -7.27 -7.34 3.14
C ILE A 1 -6.28 -8.48 2.96
N PHE A 2 -5.36 -8.36 2.00
CA PHE A 2 -4.48 -9.47 1.63
C PHE A 2 -3.02 -9.31 2.08
N ASN A 3 -2.61 -8.13 2.54
CA ASN A 3 -1.26 -7.89 3.05
C ASN A 3 -1.20 -6.73 4.03
N ARG A 4 -0.05 -6.57 4.68
CA ARG A 4 0.19 -5.53 5.69
C ARG A 4 0.02 -4.10 5.17
N ALA A 5 0.47 -3.81 3.95
CA ALA A 5 0.35 -2.47 3.37
C ALA A 5 -1.12 -2.06 3.19
N THR A 6 -1.97 -3.03 2.83
CA THR A 6 -3.43 -2.84 2.76
C THR A 6 -4.02 -2.65 4.16
N TYR A 7 -3.55 -3.40 5.15
CA TYR A 7 -4.01 -3.26 6.54
C TYR A 7 -3.78 -1.86 7.09
N GLY A 8 -2.58 -1.29 6.89
CA GLY A 8 -2.30 0.08 7.35
C GLY A 8 -3.24 1.14 6.77
N ARG A 9 -3.79 0.88 5.58
CA ARG A 9 -4.78 1.76 4.95
C ARG A 9 -6.23 1.52 5.42
N THR A 10 -6.52 0.41 6.07
CA THR A 10 -7.88 0.02 6.48
C THR A 10 -8.06 -0.07 7.97
N LYS A 11 -7.00 0.02 8.76
CA LYS A 11 -7.04 -0.17 10.21
C LYS A 11 -8.06 0.74 10.91
N SER A 12 -8.09 2.03 10.57
CA SER A 12 -9.08 2.99 11.12
C SER A 12 -10.51 2.60 10.74
N ILE A 13 -10.73 2.22 9.49
CA ILE A 13 -12.04 1.78 9.00
C ILE A 13 -12.50 0.51 9.73
N LEU A 14 -11.63 -0.49 9.87
CA LEU A 14 -11.95 -1.74 10.56
C LEU A 14 -12.33 -1.50 12.02
N ARG A 15 -11.59 -0.62 12.72
CA ARG A 15 -11.90 -0.23 14.12
C ARG A 15 -13.29 0.39 14.27
N GLU A 16 -13.77 1.11 13.28
CA GLU A 16 -15.13 1.71 13.32
C GLU A 16 -16.20 0.72 12.88
N LEU A 17 -15.93 -0.14 11.89
CA LEU A 17 -16.89 -1.12 11.40
C LEU A 17 -17.22 -2.18 12.46
N VAL A 18 -16.22 -2.71 13.17
CA VAL A 18 -16.46 -3.75 14.21
C VAL A 18 -17.34 -3.28 15.37
N LYS A 19 -17.52 -1.97 15.54
CA LYS A 19 -18.43 -1.39 16.52
C LYS A 19 -19.91 -1.43 16.07
N LYS A 20 -20.16 -1.67 14.79
CA LYS A 20 -21.48 -1.50 14.17
C LYS A 20 -22.00 -2.74 13.47
N CYS A 21 -21.13 -3.63 13.04
CA CYS A 21 -21.47 -4.83 12.29
C CYS A 21 -20.45 -5.95 12.50
N ASP A 22 -20.81 -7.15 12.10
CA ASP A 22 -19.89 -8.28 12.01
C ASP A 22 -18.91 -8.08 10.85
N VAL A 23 -17.62 -8.03 11.17
CA VAL A 23 -16.56 -7.80 10.17
C VAL A 23 -15.69 -9.02 10.01
N TYR A 24 -15.63 -9.52 8.79
CA TYR A 24 -14.75 -10.62 8.38
C TYR A 24 -13.61 -10.06 7.53
N CYS A 25 -12.37 -10.40 7.86
CA CYS A 25 -11.20 -9.95 7.16
C CYS A 25 -10.49 -11.13 6.50
N LEU A 26 -10.55 -11.20 5.18
CA LEU A 26 -9.83 -12.21 4.40
C LEU A 26 -8.37 -11.79 4.29
N VAL A 27 -7.45 -12.59 4.82
CA VAL A 27 -6.03 -12.25 4.93
C VAL A 27 -5.15 -13.34 4.37
N SER A 28 -4.25 -12.98 3.45
CA SER A 28 -3.16 -13.84 2.99
C SER A 28 -1.83 -13.28 3.45
N PRO A 29 -1.24 -13.82 4.52
CA PRO A 29 0.07 -13.38 4.95
C PRO A 29 1.15 -13.83 3.97
N ASN A 30 2.23 -13.05 3.88
CA ASN A 30 3.44 -13.51 3.21
C ASN A 30 4.09 -14.65 4.03
N LYS A 31 4.89 -15.48 3.39
CA LYS A 31 5.60 -16.58 4.08
C LYS A 31 6.44 -16.02 5.25
N GLY A 32 6.14 -16.49 6.46
CA GLY A 32 6.80 -16.04 7.70
C GLY A 32 6.28 -14.72 8.28
N GLU A 33 5.25 -14.12 7.69
CA GLU A 33 4.63 -12.90 8.24
C GLU A 33 3.76 -13.22 9.45
N ASN A 34 3.99 -12.49 10.56
CA ASN A 34 3.18 -12.63 11.77
C ASN A 34 1.95 -11.72 11.67
N LEU A 35 0.76 -12.29 11.78
CA LEU A 35 -0.52 -11.58 11.76
C LEU A 35 -0.92 -10.94 13.10
N GLY A 36 -0.04 -10.93 14.09
CA GLY A 36 -0.33 -10.39 15.43
C GLY A 36 -0.87 -8.96 15.40
N TYR A 37 -0.43 -8.15 14.44
CA TYR A 37 -0.88 -6.76 14.27
C TYR A 37 -2.36 -6.62 13.86
N ILE A 38 -2.96 -7.64 13.24
CA ILE A 38 -4.39 -7.62 12.87
C ILE A 38 -5.25 -8.02 14.07
N LYS A 39 -4.72 -8.90 14.93
CA LYS A 39 -5.43 -9.41 16.10
C LYS A 39 -5.66 -8.35 17.20
N GLU A 40 -5.03 -7.18 17.10
CA GLU A 40 -5.24 -6.06 18.01
C GLU A 40 -6.64 -5.39 17.89
N ILE A 41 -7.38 -5.67 16.81
CA ILE A 41 -8.74 -5.17 16.63
C ILE A 41 -9.69 -6.22 17.22
N GLU A 42 -10.28 -5.88 18.37
CA GLU A 42 -11.28 -6.72 19.03
C GLU A 42 -12.50 -6.93 18.11
N ASN A 43 -13.10 -8.11 18.19
CA ASN A 43 -14.28 -8.53 17.40
C ASN A 43 -14.05 -8.63 15.89
N LEU A 44 -12.83 -8.44 15.38
CA LEU A 44 -12.51 -8.68 13.98
C LEU A 44 -12.35 -10.18 13.74
N LYS A 45 -13.19 -10.75 12.89
CA LYS A 45 -13.12 -12.16 12.48
C LYS A 45 -12.13 -12.32 11.35
N ILE A 46 -11.03 -13.05 11.57
CA ILE A 46 -9.96 -13.23 10.59
C ILE A 46 -10.15 -14.59 9.90
N HIS A 47 -10.35 -14.54 8.58
CA HIS A 47 -10.33 -15.71 7.72
C HIS A 47 -8.98 -15.74 6.99
N GLN A 48 -8.08 -16.59 7.48
CA GLN A 48 -6.74 -16.69 6.91
C GLN A 48 -6.73 -17.66 5.74
N VAL A 49 -6.21 -17.21 4.61
CA VAL A 49 -6.01 -18.01 3.41
C VAL A 49 -4.52 -18.00 3.03
N GLN A 50 -4.04 -19.08 2.50
CA GLN A 50 -2.67 -19.16 1.98
C GLN A 50 -2.72 -19.07 0.47
N ILE A 51 -2.03 -18.08 -0.09
CA ILE A 51 -1.98 -17.83 -1.52
C ILE A 51 -0.52 -17.83 -1.95
N GLU A 52 -0.19 -18.68 -2.89
CA GLU A 52 1.16 -18.80 -3.44
C GLU A 52 1.28 -18.05 -4.77
N GLY A 53 2.47 -17.63 -5.14
CA GLY A 53 2.78 -17.02 -6.44
C GLY A 53 3.64 -15.77 -6.36
N VAL A 54 4.78 -15.84 -7.05
CA VAL A 54 5.77 -14.76 -7.19
C VAL A 54 6.07 -14.51 -8.67
N GLY A 55 6.52 -13.30 -9.00
CA GLY A 55 6.80 -12.89 -10.38
C GLY A 55 5.55 -12.60 -11.22
N LYS A 56 5.72 -12.30 -12.51
CA LYS A 56 4.61 -11.90 -13.41
C LYS A 56 3.58 -13.00 -13.64
N SER A 57 4.02 -14.23 -13.90
CA SER A 57 3.13 -15.40 -14.02
C SER A 57 2.48 -15.76 -12.69
N GLY A 58 3.22 -15.62 -11.59
CA GLY A 58 2.71 -15.80 -10.23
C GLY A 58 1.64 -14.80 -9.86
N ALA A 59 1.72 -13.54 -10.31
CA ALA A 59 0.68 -12.54 -10.07
C ALA A 59 -0.68 -12.94 -10.71
N ALA A 60 -0.66 -13.47 -11.93
CA ALA A 60 -1.88 -13.94 -12.60
C ALA A 60 -2.46 -15.18 -11.89
N ALA A 61 -1.62 -16.15 -11.52
CA ALA A 61 -2.04 -17.32 -10.75
C ALA A 61 -2.62 -16.89 -9.38
N ARG A 62 -1.99 -15.93 -8.73
CA ARG A 62 -2.44 -15.35 -7.46
C ARG A 62 -3.85 -14.72 -7.59
N ILE A 63 -4.13 -13.97 -8.66
CA ILE A 63 -5.49 -13.43 -8.91
C ILE A 63 -6.51 -14.55 -9.02
N SER A 64 -6.20 -15.61 -9.79
CA SER A 64 -7.08 -16.77 -9.96
C SER A 64 -7.40 -17.44 -8.61
N GLU A 65 -6.39 -17.64 -7.79
CA GLU A 65 -6.54 -18.22 -6.46
C GLU A 65 -7.35 -17.32 -5.51
N ILE A 66 -7.14 -15.99 -5.58
CA ILE A 66 -7.92 -15.02 -4.81
C ILE A 66 -9.38 -15.05 -5.19
N ILE A 67 -9.71 -15.16 -6.48
CA ILE A 67 -11.11 -15.33 -6.93
C ILE A 67 -11.73 -16.55 -6.26
N LYS A 68 -11.02 -17.69 -6.29
CA LYS A 68 -11.50 -18.94 -5.69
C LYS A 68 -11.72 -18.81 -4.19
N VAL A 69 -10.69 -18.41 -3.44
CA VAL A 69 -10.79 -18.35 -1.96
C VAL A 69 -11.77 -17.27 -1.49
N SER A 70 -11.93 -16.18 -2.26
CA SER A 70 -12.95 -15.18 -1.98
C SER A 70 -14.36 -15.72 -2.23
N SER A 71 -14.55 -16.48 -3.31
CA SER A 71 -15.83 -17.15 -3.62
C SER A 71 -16.21 -18.16 -2.53
N ASP A 72 -15.25 -18.97 -2.08
CA ASP A 72 -15.47 -19.94 -0.99
C ASP A 72 -15.86 -19.21 0.31
N ALA A 73 -15.11 -18.18 0.68
CA ALA A 73 -15.41 -17.38 1.88
C ALA A 73 -16.77 -16.66 1.80
N ILE A 74 -17.15 -16.11 0.64
CA ILE A 74 -18.45 -15.47 0.45
C ILE A 74 -19.59 -16.49 0.58
N SER A 75 -19.41 -17.70 0.05
CA SER A 75 -20.40 -18.78 0.17
C SER A 75 -20.60 -19.21 1.63
N GLU A 76 -19.53 -19.23 2.42
CA GLU A 76 -19.59 -19.60 3.84
C GLU A 76 -20.17 -18.49 4.71
N ILE A 77 -19.70 -17.26 4.51
CA ILE A 77 -20.00 -16.11 5.38
C ILE A 77 -21.33 -15.45 5.01
N GLN A 78 -21.69 -15.48 3.72
CA GLN A 78 -22.86 -14.79 3.16
C GLN A 78 -22.91 -13.29 3.55
N PRO A 79 -21.90 -12.49 3.24
CA PRO A 79 -21.84 -11.10 3.67
C PRO A 79 -22.86 -10.24 2.92
N ASP A 80 -23.42 -9.23 3.60
CA ASP A 80 -24.32 -8.25 2.98
C ASP A 80 -23.58 -7.29 2.05
N ILE A 81 -22.26 -7.07 2.26
CA ILE A 81 -21.45 -6.13 1.52
C ILE A 81 -19.95 -6.51 1.60
N SER A 82 -19.22 -6.24 0.53
CA SER A 82 -17.77 -6.45 0.45
C SER A 82 -17.02 -5.12 0.34
N PHE A 83 -15.83 -5.07 0.96
CA PHE A 83 -14.92 -3.93 0.84
C PHE A 83 -13.63 -4.34 0.14
N VAL A 84 -13.25 -3.61 -0.89
CA VAL A 84 -11.97 -3.73 -1.59
C VAL A 84 -11.24 -2.40 -1.56
N ILE A 85 -9.89 -2.44 -1.57
CA ILE A 85 -9.12 -1.21 -1.40
C ILE A 85 -8.03 -1.06 -2.46
N ALA A 86 -7.94 0.14 -3.01
CA ALA A 86 -6.87 0.65 -3.85
C ALA A 86 -6.64 -0.17 -5.15
N ASP A 87 -5.41 -0.57 -5.39
CA ASP A 87 -4.87 -0.92 -6.69
C ASP A 87 -4.09 -2.24 -6.73
N ARG A 88 -4.17 -3.02 -5.67
CA ARG A 88 -3.48 -4.31 -5.62
C ARG A 88 -4.20 -5.36 -6.49
N TYR A 89 -3.44 -6.31 -7.01
CA TYR A 89 -3.99 -7.43 -7.81
C TYR A 89 -5.07 -8.20 -7.06
N GLU A 90 -4.90 -8.31 -5.75
CA GLU A 90 -5.83 -8.97 -4.85
C GLU A 90 -7.21 -8.29 -4.84
N THR A 91 -7.24 -6.99 -4.98
CA THR A 91 -8.47 -6.18 -5.01
C THR A 91 -9.42 -6.62 -6.11
N ILE A 92 -8.89 -6.83 -7.33
CA ILE A 92 -9.73 -7.19 -8.47
C ILE A 92 -10.29 -8.60 -8.34
N GLY A 93 -9.51 -9.55 -7.80
CA GLY A 93 -9.98 -10.92 -7.58
C GLY A 93 -11.14 -10.99 -6.60
N ALA A 94 -11.04 -10.28 -5.49
CA ALA A 94 -12.11 -10.19 -4.49
C ALA A 94 -13.37 -9.49 -5.05
N ALA A 95 -13.19 -8.40 -5.82
CA ALA A 95 -14.30 -7.69 -6.45
C ALA A 95 -15.04 -8.58 -7.48
N ILE A 96 -14.32 -9.36 -8.31
CA ILE A 96 -14.91 -10.30 -9.24
C ILE A 96 -15.76 -11.35 -8.50
N ALA A 97 -15.19 -11.99 -7.46
CA ALA A 97 -15.91 -12.99 -6.68
C ALA A 97 -17.19 -12.40 -6.08
N SER A 98 -17.11 -11.22 -5.44
CA SER A 98 -18.26 -10.56 -4.84
C SER A 98 -19.38 -10.28 -5.87
N ASN A 99 -19.01 -9.74 -7.04
CA ASN A 99 -19.98 -9.47 -8.12
C ASN A 99 -20.70 -10.73 -8.60
N ILE A 100 -19.96 -11.83 -8.81
CA ILE A 100 -20.56 -13.11 -9.28
C ILE A 100 -21.52 -13.69 -8.25
N HIS A 101 -21.26 -13.47 -6.96
CA HIS A 101 -22.17 -13.87 -5.87
C HIS A 101 -23.32 -12.86 -5.62
N GLY A 102 -23.39 -11.75 -6.36
CA GLY A 102 -24.39 -10.71 -6.17
C GLY A 102 -24.22 -9.90 -4.87
N VAL A 103 -23.02 -9.91 -4.27
CA VAL A 103 -22.68 -9.13 -3.08
C VAL A 103 -22.22 -7.74 -3.51
N PRO A 104 -22.88 -6.66 -3.06
CA PRO A 104 -22.45 -5.30 -3.36
C PRO A 104 -21.02 -5.00 -2.91
N VAL A 105 -20.27 -4.27 -3.74
CA VAL A 105 -18.84 -3.98 -3.51
C VAL A 105 -18.62 -2.50 -3.23
N CYS A 106 -17.91 -2.21 -2.15
CA CYS A 106 -17.40 -0.88 -1.80
C CYS A 106 -15.91 -0.77 -2.17
N HIS A 107 -15.55 0.16 -3.05
CA HIS A 107 -14.17 0.44 -3.41
C HIS A 107 -13.63 1.66 -2.67
N ILE A 108 -12.58 1.45 -1.89
CA ILE A 108 -11.87 2.49 -1.15
C ILE A 108 -10.63 2.91 -1.95
N GLN A 109 -10.37 4.21 -2.07
CA GLN A 109 -9.26 4.80 -2.81
C GLN A 109 -9.29 4.54 -4.33
N GLY A 110 -10.48 4.53 -4.94
CA GLY A 110 -10.64 4.58 -6.39
C GLY A 110 -10.33 5.97 -6.98
N GLY A 111 -10.15 6.03 -8.31
CA GLY A 111 -10.06 7.29 -9.07
C GLY A 111 -8.69 7.97 -9.12
N GLU A 112 -7.66 7.42 -8.51
CA GLU A 112 -6.29 7.95 -8.62
C GLU A 112 -5.64 7.56 -9.96
N ILE A 113 -4.84 8.46 -10.54
CA ILE A 113 -4.13 8.24 -11.81
C ILE A 113 -2.64 8.08 -11.53
N THR A 114 -2.04 6.98 -11.99
CA THR A 114 -0.64 6.64 -11.74
C THR A 114 0.15 6.25 -13.00
N LEU A 115 -0.52 6.17 -14.16
CA LEU A 115 0.06 5.86 -15.48
C LEU A 115 0.81 4.51 -15.55
N ASN A 116 0.46 3.56 -14.68
CA ASN A 116 1.07 2.23 -14.59
C ASN A 116 0.00 1.12 -14.57
N ILE A 117 0.41 -0.13 -14.33
CA ILE A 117 -0.52 -1.27 -14.25
C ILE A 117 -1.50 -1.14 -13.07
N ASP A 118 -1.04 -0.55 -11.94
CA ASP A 118 -1.87 -0.37 -10.75
C ASP A 118 -3.12 0.49 -11.06
N GLU A 119 -2.98 1.47 -11.97
CA GLU A 119 -4.11 2.27 -12.44
C GLU A 119 -5.16 1.42 -13.15
N LYS A 120 -4.73 0.53 -14.04
CA LYS A 120 -5.65 -0.35 -14.75
C LYS A 120 -6.40 -1.27 -13.79
N ILE A 121 -5.70 -1.82 -12.81
CA ILE A 121 -6.29 -2.67 -11.76
C ILE A 121 -7.27 -1.85 -10.92
N ARG A 122 -6.89 -0.65 -10.51
CA ARG A 122 -7.75 0.26 -9.74
C ARG A 122 -9.02 0.62 -10.49
N HIS A 123 -8.91 0.98 -11.76
CA HIS A 123 -10.05 1.36 -12.57
C HIS A 123 -10.96 0.16 -12.87
N ALA A 124 -10.41 -1.03 -13.09
CA ALA A 124 -11.20 -2.25 -13.20
C ALA A 124 -11.94 -2.55 -11.88
N GLY A 125 -11.28 -2.41 -10.73
CA GLY A 125 -11.92 -2.52 -9.41
C GLY A 125 -13.03 -1.49 -9.22
N THR A 126 -12.83 -0.23 -9.68
CA THR A 126 -13.88 0.79 -9.68
C THR A 126 -15.10 0.31 -10.49
N LYS A 127 -14.90 -0.22 -11.70
CA LYS A 127 -16.00 -0.69 -12.57
C LYS A 127 -16.74 -1.93 -12.05
N LEU A 128 -16.10 -2.68 -11.16
CA LEU A 128 -16.69 -3.83 -10.46
C LEU A 128 -17.36 -3.46 -9.14
N SER A 129 -17.44 -2.18 -8.79
CA SER A 129 -17.93 -1.74 -7.48
C SER A 129 -19.20 -0.91 -7.59
N ASP A 130 -20.05 -1.02 -6.55
CA ASP A 130 -21.33 -0.31 -6.45
C ASP A 130 -21.22 1.01 -5.70
N TYR A 131 -20.27 1.11 -4.75
CA TYR A 131 -20.03 2.28 -3.92
C TYR A 131 -18.55 2.64 -3.93
N HIS A 132 -18.25 3.94 -3.98
CA HIS A 132 -16.89 4.44 -4.17
C HIS A 132 -16.54 5.46 -3.09
N PHE A 133 -15.46 5.19 -2.35
CA PHE A 133 -14.92 6.06 -1.31
C PHE A 133 -13.55 6.58 -1.76
N THR A 134 -13.52 7.80 -2.30
CA THR A 134 -12.33 8.39 -2.91
C THR A 134 -11.52 9.22 -1.91
N SER A 135 -10.19 9.23 -2.08
CA SER A 135 -9.30 9.97 -1.20
C SER A 135 -9.28 11.47 -1.49
N THR A 136 -9.50 11.87 -2.74
CA THR A 136 -9.42 13.27 -3.18
C THR A 136 -10.68 13.69 -3.92
N ALA A 137 -10.89 15.00 -4.00
CA ALA A 137 -11.97 15.57 -4.81
C ALA A 137 -11.78 15.28 -6.31
N PHE A 138 -10.54 15.25 -6.78
CA PHE A 138 -10.20 14.85 -8.14
C PHE A 138 -10.56 13.38 -8.39
N GLY A 139 -10.17 12.47 -7.49
CA GLY A 139 -10.53 11.07 -7.57
C GLY A 139 -12.04 10.85 -7.65
N ARG A 140 -12.83 11.61 -6.84
CA ARG A 140 -14.29 11.59 -6.92
C ARG A 140 -14.77 11.99 -8.31
N ARG A 141 -14.30 13.14 -8.82
CA ARG A 141 -14.67 13.62 -10.14
C ARG A 141 -14.31 12.61 -11.23
N PHE A 142 -13.12 12.01 -11.14
CA PHE A 142 -12.66 11.05 -12.12
C PHE A 142 -13.51 9.77 -12.13
N VAL A 143 -13.87 9.22 -10.97
CA VAL A 143 -14.78 8.07 -10.85
C VAL A 143 -16.14 8.36 -11.49
N ILE A 144 -16.71 9.55 -11.26
CA ILE A 144 -17.96 9.97 -11.92
C ILE A 144 -17.77 10.05 -13.45
N MET A 145 -16.63 10.58 -13.93
CA MET A 145 -16.31 10.62 -15.37
C MET A 145 -16.14 9.23 -16.00
N MET A 146 -15.79 8.23 -15.21
CA MET A 146 -15.77 6.82 -15.64
C MET A 146 -17.19 6.23 -15.81
N GLY A 147 -18.25 6.99 -15.51
CA GLY A 147 -19.64 6.59 -15.67
C GLY A 147 -20.27 6.01 -14.40
N GLU A 148 -19.67 6.19 -13.23
CA GLU A 148 -20.29 5.78 -11.98
C GLU A 148 -21.35 6.78 -11.49
N ASP A 149 -22.41 6.27 -10.84
CA ASP A 149 -23.48 7.11 -10.29
C ASP A 149 -22.93 8.03 -9.20
N TRP A 150 -22.99 9.34 -9.44
CA TRP A 150 -22.48 10.36 -8.53
C TRP A 150 -23.07 10.28 -7.11
N LYS A 151 -24.24 9.69 -6.93
CA LYS A 151 -24.90 9.45 -5.63
C LYS A 151 -24.20 8.34 -4.82
N ARG A 152 -23.43 7.51 -5.48
CA ARG A 152 -22.67 6.40 -4.89
C ARG A 152 -21.16 6.68 -4.81
N VAL A 153 -20.74 7.89 -5.18
CA VAL A 153 -19.32 8.31 -5.12
C VAL A 153 -19.10 9.34 -4.03
N PHE A 154 -18.36 8.99 -3.00
CA PHE A 154 -18.12 9.79 -1.81
C PHE A 154 -16.66 10.21 -1.72
N TRP A 155 -16.42 11.51 -1.50
CA TRP A 155 -15.08 11.98 -1.13
C TRP A 155 -14.95 11.96 0.39
N VAL A 156 -14.14 11.02 0.90
CA VAL A 156 -14.02 10.75 2.34
C VAL A 156 -12.62 11.02 2.89
N GLY A 157 -11.65 11.31 2.02
CA GLY A 157 -10.24 11.43 2.42
C GLY A 157 -9.48 10.10 2.36
N CYS A 158 -8.21 10.14 2.76
CA CYS A 158 -7.32 8.99 2.74
C CYS A 158 -7.26 8.32 4.12
N PRO A 159 -7.68 7.04 4.25
CA PRO A 159 -7.72 6.37 5.55
C PRO A 159 -6.36 6.20 6.24
N SER A 160 -5.25 6.16 5.48
CA SER A 160 -3.92 6.13 6.10
C SER A 160 -3.65 7.35 6.97
N LEU A 161 -4.27 8.49 6.67
CA LEU A 161 -4.06 9.74 7.40
C LEU A 161 -4.83 9.78 8.72
N ASP A 162 -5.87 8.97 8.86
CA ASP A 162 -6.64 8.89 10.10
C ASP A 162 -5.78 8.40 11.26
N LEU A 163 -4.95 7.36 11.05
CA LEU A 163 -4.03 6.87 12.08
C LEU A 163 -2.99 7.93 12.49
N ILE A 164 -2.52 8.72 11.53
CA ILE A 164 -1.57 9.81 11.79
C ILE A 164 -2.23 10.87 12.68
N ARG A 165 -3.46 11.26 12.34
CA ARG A 165 -4.25 12.25 13.08
C ARG A 165 -4.64 11.77 14.46
N GLU A 166 -5.16 10.52 14.58
CA GLU A 166 -5.58 9.91 15.83
C GLU A 166 -4.43 9.80 16.84
N ASN A 167 -3.23 9.50 16.37
CA ASN A 167 -2.03 9.40 17.20
C ASN A 167 -1.29 10.74 17.37
N GLY A 168 -1.79 11.85 16.85
CA GLY A 168 -1.16 13.16 16.94
C GLY A 168 0.25 13.20 16.35
N ILE A 169 0.48 12.48 15.25
CA ILE A 169 1.79 12.35 14.62
C ILE A 169 2.01 13.51 13.66
N PHE A 170 2.85 14.44 14.06
CA PHE A 170 3.27 15.59 13.26
C PHE A 170 4.79 15.65 13.18
N ARG A 171 5.30 16.39 12.21
CA ARG A 171 6.72 16.57 12.03
C ARG A 171 7.41 17.02 13.31
N LYS A 172 8.47 16.32 13.67
CA LYS A 172 9.38 16.68 14.75
C LYS A 172 10.65 17.25 14.15
N PHE A 173 11.00 18.46 14.52
CA PHE A 173 12.30 19.03 14.19
C PHE A 173 13.33 18.45 15.15
N THR A 174 14.12 17.52 14.65
CA THR A 174 15.22 16.89 15.41
C THR A 174 16.56 17.29 14.79
N SER A 175 17.61 17.21 15.60
CA SER A 175 18.99 17.30 15.10
C SER A 175 19.41 16.06 14.32
N ASP A 176 18.60 15.00 14.34
CA ASP A 176 18.85 13.76 13.63
C ASP A 176 18.85 13.98 12.12
N LYS A 177 19.87 13.43 11.47
CA LYS A 177 20.02 13.49 10.02
C LYS A 177 19.49 12.25 9.33
N ASN A 178 18.49 11.61 9.92
CA ASN A 178 17.93 10.37 9.39
C ASN A 178 17.09 10.63 8.14
N VAL A 179 17.28 9.78 7.15
CA VAL A 179 16.53 9.80 5.89
C VAL A 179 15.77 8.48 5.77
N ILE A 180 14.54 8.52 5.25
CA ILE A 180 13.79 7.32 4.89
C ILE A 180 13.88 7.10 3.39
N SER A 181 14.27 5.90 2.99
CA SER A 181 14.35 5.49 1.60
C SER A 181 13.40 4.32 1.32
N ILE A 182 12.50 4.49 0.32
CA ILE A 182 11.56 3.45 -0.11
C ILE A 182 11.52 3.41 -1.63
N PHE A 183 12.04 2.34 -2.21
CA PHE A 183 12.05 2.16 -3.66
C PHE A 183 11.31 0.86 -4.04
N HIS A 184 10.33 0.97 -4.92
CA HIS A 184 9.53 -0.14 -5.42
C HIS A 184 9.78 -0.40 -6.90
N PRO A 185 9.57 -1.63 -7.39
CA PRO A 185 9.65 -1.89 -8.83
C PRO A 185 8.59 -1.08 -9.58
N HIS A 186 8.94 -0.69 -10.80
CA HIS A 186 8.00 -0.09 -11.74
C HIS A 186 7.90 -0.98 -12.98
N THR A 187 6.73 -1.48 -13.27
CA THR A 187 6.49 -2.53 -14.30
C THR A 187 6.88 -2.14 -15.73
N LYS A 188 7.12 -0.87 -15.99
CA LYS A 188 7.56 -0.36 -17.32
C LYS A 188 9.08 -0.32 -17.46
N ASP A 189 9.82 -0.46 -16.37
CA ASP A 189 11.27 -0.34 -16.38
C ASP A 189 11.91 -1.59 -16.99
N ARG A 190 12.87 -1.39 -17.88
CA ARG A 190 13.55 -2.49 -18.59
C ARG A 190 14.86 -2.91 -17.91
N ASP A 191 15.47 -1.99 -17.17
CA ASP A 191 16.74 -2.20 -16.48
C ASP A 191 16.60 -1.72 -15.04
N LEU A 192 15.90 -2.51 -14.25
CA LEU A 192 15.58 -2.18 -12.86
C LEU A 192 16.84 -2.22 -11.99
N THR A 193 17.70 -3.20 -12.20
CA THR A 193 18.95 -3.37 -11.45
C THR A 193 19.84 -2.12 -11.56
N SER A 194 20.12 -1.64 -12.78
CA SER A 194 20.95 -0.43 -12.98
C SER A 194 20.29 0.82 -12.41
N GLN A 195 18.97 0.94 -12.49
CA GLN A 195 18.26 2.08 -11.90
C GLN A 195 18.42 2.11 -10.38
N VAL A 196 18.22 0.97 -9.72
CA VAL A 196 18.36 0.88 -8.27
C VAL A 196 19.80 1.05 -7.83
N MET A 197 20.78 0.52 -8.58
CA MET A 197 22.20 0.75 -8.32
C MET A 197 22.56 2.23 -8.39
N ASN A 198 22.14 2.94 -9.45
CA ASN A 198 22.38 4.38 -9.60
C ASN A 198 21.71 5.18 -8.48
N TYR A 199 20.49 4.79 -8.11
CA TYR A 199 19.78 5.40 -7.00
C TYR A 199 20.53 5.21 -5.67
N MET A 200 20.98 4.00 -5.36
CA MET A 200 21.70 3.70 -4.13
C MET A 200 23.08 4.35 -4.08
N GLU A 201 23.79 4.47 -5.22
CA GLU A 201 25.06 5.15 -5.26
C GLU A 201 24.90 6.65 -5.00
N ALA A 202 23.94 7.31 -5.66
CA ALA A 202 23.63 8.71 -5.42
C ALA A 202 23.18 8.98 -3.95
N LEU A 203 22.38 8.06 -3.39
CA LEU A 203 21.97 8.15 -2.01
C LEU A 203 23.15 7.99 -1.06
N LYS A 204 24.08 7.06 -1.34
CA LYS A 204 25.32 6.85 -0.56
C LYS A 204 26.15 8.12 -0.53
N GLU A 205 26.46 8.69 -1.70
CA GLU A 205 27.25 9.91 -1.79
C GLU A 205 26.62 11.07 -0.99
N SER A 206 25.30 11.21 -1.10
CA SER A 206 24.55 12.23 -0.34
C SER A 206 24.62 12.01 1.16
N MET A 207 24.52 10.77 1.62
CA MET A 207 24.57 10.43 3.06
C MET A 207 26.01 10.63 3.62
N GLU A 208 27.03 10.29 2.85
CA GLU A 208 28.43 10.54 3.23
C GLU A 208 28.73 12.04 3.39
N MET A 209 28.32 12.87 2.41
CA MET A 209 28.49 14.31 2.44
C MET A 209 27.81 14.96 3.65
N GLU A 210 26.61 14.52 3.96
CA GLU A 210 25.79 15.07 5.05
C GLU A 210 26.10 14.44 6.42
N ARG A 211 26.94 13.40 6.47
CA ARG A 211 27.16 12.57 7.66
C ARG A 211 25.82 12.09 8.26
N ALA A 212 24.99 11.51 7.39
CA ALA A 212 23.63 11.08 7.68
C ALA A 212 23.47 9.58 7.49
N HIS A 213 22.33 9.03 7.92
CA HIS A 213 21.96 7.63 7.75
C HIS A 213 20.66 7.53 6.98
N ALA A 214 20.54 6.50 6.14
CA ALA A 214 19.30 6.19 5.45
C ALA A 214 18.71 4.87 5.96
N TYR A 215 17.47 4.91 6.44
CA TYR A 215 16.67 3.74 6.75
C TYR A 215 16.06 3.21 5.45
N ILE A 216 16.48 2.02 5.06
CA ILE A 216 16.10 1.38 3.81
C ILE A 216 14.92 0.45 4.07
N TYR A 217 13.74 0.85 3.60
CA TYR A 217 12.54 0.01 3.61
C TYR A 217 12.47 -0.81 2.33
N TYR A 218 12.29 -2.11 2.50
CA TYR A 218 12.25 -3.05 1.38
C TYR A 218 10.91 -2.97 0.63
N PRO A 219 10.92 -3.25 -0.70
CA PRO A 219 9.71 -3.24 -1.50
C PRO A 219 8.72 -4.31 -1.07
N ASN A 220 7.45 -4.12 -1.47
CA ASN A 220 6.45 -5.18 -1.38
C ASN A 220 6.74 -6.28 -2.41
N LEU A 221 6.04 -7.42 -2.28
CA LEU A 221 6.11 -8.55 -3.23
C LEU A 221 5.44 -8.22 -4.58
N ASP A 222 5.94 -7.20 -5.26
CA ASP A 222 5.52 -6.83 -6.61
C ASP A 222 6.50 -7.42 -7.64
N PRO A 223 6.09 -7.69 -8.90
CA PRO A 223 7.02 -8.19 -9.93
C PRO A 223 8.25 -7.30 -10.07
N GLY A 224 9.47 -7.86 -9.93
CA GLY A 224 10.75 -7.15 -9.93
C GLY A 224 11.28 -6.84 -8.51
N GLU A 225 10.59 -7.25 -7.45
CA GLU A 225 11.05 -6.99 -6.08
C GLU A 225 12.34 -7.73 -5.74
N GLU A 226 12.54 -8.94 -6.26
CA GLU A 226 13.73 -9.74 -6.02
C GLU A 226 14.99 -9.04 -6.51
N GLU A 227 14.96 -8.46 -7.72
CA GLU A 227 16.05 -7.69 -8.30
C GLU A 227 16.40 -6.46 -7.45
N ILE A 228 15.38 -5.74 -6.96
CA ILE A 228 15.60 -4.59 -6.05
C ILE A 228 16.19 -5.08 -4.73
N ARG A 229 15.66 -6.15 -4.15
CA ARG A 229 16.11 -6.71 -2.89
C ARG A 229 17.58 -7.08 -2.93
N GLU A 230 18.03 -7.74 -3.99
CA GLU A 230 19.45 -8.11 -4.17
C GLU A 230 20.36 -6.87 -4.14
N VAL A 231 19.98 -5.79 -4.85
CA VAL A 231 20.76 -4.55 -4.84
C VAL A 231 20.74 -3.89 -3.46
N LEU A 232 19.57 -3.80 -2.82
CA LEU A 232 19.47 -3.22 -1.47
C LEU A 232 20.28 -4.03 -0.45
N ASP A 233 20.27 -5.36 -0.54
CA ASP A 233 21.07 -6.25 0.32
C ASP A 233 22.57 -6.04 0.11
N TYR A 234 23.01 -5.89 -1.14
CA TYR A 234 24.41 -5.57 -1.44
C TYR A 234 24.84 -4.27 -0.75
N TYR A 235 24.09 -3.17 -0.94
CA TYR A 235 24.46 -1.87 -0.38
C TYR A 235 24.35 -1.82 1.15
N THR A 236 23.32 -2.38 1.73
CA THR A 236 23.14 -2.39 3.20
C THR A 236 24.16 -3.27 3.91
N ASN A 237 24.62 -4.36 3.29
CA ASN A 237 25.68 -5.21 3.83
C ASN A 237 27.06 -4.56 3.67
N LYS A 238 27.30 -3.87 2.55
CA LYS A 238 28.60 -3.23 2.25
C LYS A 238 28.80 -1.93 3.05
N TYR A 239 27.72 -1.19 3.31
CA TYR A 239 27.76 0.12 3.97
C TYR A 239 26.81 0.20 5.19
N PRO A 240 26.98 -0.68 6.21
CA PRO A 240 26.01 -0.80 7.32
C PRO A 240 25.94 0.42 8.24
N ILE A 241 26.94 1.31 8.19
CA ILE A 241 26.94 2.58 8.93
C ILE A 241 26.07 3.65 8.23
N ILE A 242 25.97 3.57 6.90
CA ILE A 242 25.22 4.53 6.08
C ILE A 242 23.78 4.05 5.90
N PHE A 243 23.59 2.75 5.62
CA PHE A 243 22.30 2.16 5.28
C PHE A 243 21.85 1.19 6.37
N ILE A 244 20.75 1.52 7.01
CA ILE A 244 20.14 0.71 8.07
C ILE A 244 18.94 -0.01 7.48
N LYS A 245 18.96 -1.35 7.51
CA LYS A 245 17.81 -2.15 7.08
C LYS A 245 16.64 -1.94 8.01
N GLU A 246 15.50 -1.58 7.43
CA GLU A 246 14.23 -1.52 8.16
C GLU A 246 13.31 -2.64 7.75
N TYR A 247 13.01 -3.45 8.75
CA TYR A 247 12.05 -4.52 8.62
C TYR A 247 10.65 -4.02 8.99
N ASN A 248 9.69 -4.80 8.62
CA ASN A 248 8.28 -4.57 8.77
C ASN A 248 7.89 -4.05 10.18
N SER A 249 7.61 -2.77 10.28
CA SER A 249 7.03 -2.13 11.45
C SER A 249 5.50 -1.98 11.33
N THR A 250 4.81 -1.75 12.44
CA THR A 250 3.40 -1.33 12.37
C THR A 250 3.30 0.04 11.68
N PRO A 251 2.13 0.39 11.12
CA PRO A 251 1.94 1.70 10.49
C PRO A 251 2.33 2.86 11.40
N GLU A 252 1.99 2.78 12.67
CA GLU A 252 2.27 3.82 13.66
C GLU A 252 3.78 4.00 13.87
N VAL A 253 4.53 2.91 13.99
CA VAL A 253 6.00 2.97 14.13
C VAL A 253 6.64 3.60 12.90
N PHE A 254 6.16 3.25 11.71
CA PHE A 254 6.61 3.88 10.47
C PHE A 254 6.32 5.40 10.48
N TYR A 255 5.11 5.81 10.89
CA TYR A 255 4.74 7.22 10.91
C TYR A 255 5.53 8.03 11.94
N TYR A 256 5.83 7.45 13.12
CA TYR A 256 6.71 8.09 14.10
C TYR A 256 8.14 8.28 13.59
N LYS A 257 8.69 7.25 12.91
CA LYS A 257 10.01 7.36 12.26
C LYS A 257 9.99 8.41 11.14
N LEU A 258 8.94 8.40 10.33
CA LEU A 258 8.75 9.39 9.27
C LEU A 258 8.69 10.81 9.83
N ALA A 259 7.92 11.03 10.90
CA ALA A 259 7.80 12.33 11.53
C ALA A 259 9.15 12.90 12.07
N SER A 260 10.08 12.02 12.39
CA SER A 260 11.44 12.37 12.86
C SER A 260 12.46 12.46 11.73
N ALA A 261 12.10 12.04 10.52
CA ALA A 261 13.02 12.04 9.38
C ALA A 261 13.28 13.47 8.87
N ARG A 262 14.50 13.71 8.40
CA ARG A 262 14.86 14.94 7.70
C ARG A 262 14.08 15.09 6.41
N PHE A 263 13.99 13.99 5.63
CA PHE A 263 13.16 13.84 4.45
C PHE A 263 12.95 12.35 4.14
N ILE A 264 11.99 12.08 3.25
CA ILE A 264 11.79 10.77 2.63
C ILE A 264 12.13 10.86 1.14
N ILE A 265 12.78 9.80 0.60
CA ILE A 265 13.17 9.71 -0.81
C ILE A 265 12.81 8.35 -1.40
N GLY A 266 12.50 8.31 -2.68
CA GLY A 266 12.21 7.11 -3.45
C GLY A 266 11.01 7.27 -4.36
N ASN A 267 10.28 6.18 -4.59
CA ASN A 267 9.10 6.18 -5.47
C ASN A 267 7.84 5.61 -4.80
N SER A 268 7.79 5.62 -3.47
CA SER A 268 6.62 5.20 -2.71
C SER A 268 5.53 6.27 -2.68
N SER A 269 4.25 5.86 -2.68
CA SER A 269 3.13 6.78 -2.47
C SER A 269 3.14 7.46 -1.09
N ALA A 270 3.89 6.91 -0.13
CA ALA A 270 4.05 7.51 1.19
C ALA A 270 4.69 8.92 1.13
N ILE A 271 5.45 9.20 0.07
CA ILE A 271 6.04 10.53 -0.17
C ILE A 271 4.96 11.58 -0.41
N LEU A 272 3.94 11.22 -1.18
CA LEU A 272 2.85 12.14 -1.56
C LEU A 272 1.74 12.22 -0.51
N ARG A 273 1.49 11.16 0.22
CA ARG A 273 0.37 11.06 1.18
C ARG A 273 0.82 11.32 2.61
N GLU A 274 1.47 10.35 3.21
CA GLU A 274 1.80 10.36 4.63
C GLU A 274 2.83 11.44 4.95
N ALA A 275 3.90 11.55 4.17
CA ALA A 275 4.94 12.55 4.40
C ALA A 275 4.42 13.98 4.24
N SER A 276 3.64 14.25 3.19
CA SER A 276 3.02 15.55 2.97
C SER A 276 2.08 15.94 4.10
N PHE A 277 1.27 15.00 4.60
CA PHE A 277 0.35 15.25 5.70
C PHE A 277 1.07 15.51 7.03
N ILE A 278 2.14 14.75 7.32
CA ILE A 278 2.98 14.94 8.50
C ILE A 278 3.78 16.24 8.42
N GLY A 279 4.05 16.73 7.21
CA GLY A 279 4.88 17.92 6.95
C GLY A 279 6.37 17.58 6.74
N VAL A 280 6.70 16.35 6.37
CA VAL A 280 8.07 15.91 6.07
C VAL A 280 8.37 16.12 4.58
N PRO A 281 9.50 16.75 4.22
CA PRO A 281 9.87 16.89 2.81
C PRO A 281 10.01 15.55 2.10
N GLY A 282 9.53 15.46 0.87
CA GLY A 282 9.60 14.25 0.06
C GLY A 282 10.32 14.49 -1.27
N ILE A 283 11.19 13.56 -1.66
CA ILE A 283 11.87 13.56 -2.96
C ILE A 283 11.34 12.35 -3.74
N ASN A 284 10.48 12.61 -4.73
CA ASN A 284 9.97 11.56 -5.60
C ASN A 284 10.96 11.27 -6.73
N VAL A 285 11.40 10.01 -6.84
CA VAL A 285 12.36 9.56 -7.85
C VAL A 285 11.64 8.75 -8.91
N GLY A 286 11.82 9.14 -10.17
CA GLY A 286 11.22 8.46 -11.31
C GLY A 286 9.73 8.77 -11.51
N THR A 287 9.08 7.96 -12.34
CA THR A 287 7.71 8.21 -12.85
C THR A 287 6.62 7.32 -12.26
N ARG A 288 6.97 6.46 -11.27
CA ARG A 288 6.02 5.48 -10.71
C ARG A 288 4.76 6.12 -10.12
N GLN A 289 4.85 7.32 -9.58
CA GLN A 289 3.70 8.03 -9.01
C GLN A 289 2.91 8.83 -10.06
N GLY A 290 3.42 8.96 -11.29
CA GLY A 290 2.73 9.64 -12.39
C GLY A 290 2.29 11.05 -12.01
N ILE A 291 0.98 11.31 -12.17
CA ILE A 291 0.31 12.57 -11.82
C ILE A 291 -0.61 12.40 -10.60
N ARG A 292 -0.29 11.48 -9.70
CA ARG A 292 -1.06 11.27 -8.46
C ARG A 292 -1.08 12.55 -7.61
N GLU A 293 -2.26 12.87 -7.10
CA GLU A 293 -2.46 13.94 -6.11
C GLU A 293 -2.11 13.48 -4.69
#